data_e925e24cc1b1563cddaee97c7eeda217
#
_entry.id   e925e24cc1b1563cddaee97c7eeda217
#
_cell.length_a   1.000
_cell.length_b   1.000
_cell.length_c   1.000
_cell.angle_alpha   90.00
_cell.angle_beta   90.00
_cell.angle_gamma   90.00
#
_symmetry.space_group_name_H-M   'P 1'
#
loop_
_entity.id
_entity.type
_entity.pdbx_description
1 polymer ?
#
loop_
_entity_poly.entity_id
_entity_poly.type
_entity_poly.pdbx_seq_one_letter_code
_entity_poly.pdbx_strand_id
1 'polypeptide(L)'
;DRAPLPAESLTTDSSILTAIGNDYGFDQVFARQLAGKATGKDIFLGISTSGESANILQALEQCRRMDIPSIVFTGRSGGRARELADFCIVAPGSATSTIQELHIVMAHTLCECVEAALFEPA
;
A
#
# COMPACT_ATOMS: atom_id res chain seq x y z
N ASP A 1 -15.95 -6.07 -20.40
CA ASP A 1 -16.76 -5.43 -19.34
C ASP A 1 -16.94 -6.42 -18.20
N ARG A 2 -16.58 -6.09 -16.97
CA ARG A 2 -16.59 -6.97 -15.80
C ARG A 2 -17.23 -6.29 -14.59
N ALA A 3 -17.60 -7.08 -13.58
CA ALA A 3 -18.08 -6.53 -12.31
C ALA A 3 -16.99 -5.66 -11.63
N PRO A 4 -17.36 -4.55 -10.99
CA PRO A 4 -16.41 -3.72 -10.27
C PRO A 4 -15.85 -4.46 -9.05
N LEU A 5 -14.55 -4.29 -8.80
CA LEU A 5 -13.90 -4.77 -7.59
C LEU A 5 -13.79 -3.63 -6.57
N PRO A 6 -14.03 -3.87 -5.29
CA PRO A 6 -13.86 -2.84 -4.26
C PRO A 6 -12.37 -2.53 -4.09
N ALA A 7 -12.00 -1.26 -4.26
CA ALA A 7 -10.67 -0.75 -3.97
C ALA A 7 -10.79 0.70 -3.51
N GLU A 8 -10.10 1.06 -2.43
CA GLU A 8 -10.13 2.40 -1.87
C GLU A 8 -8.70 2.94 -1.72
N SER A 9 -8.48 4.18 -2.20
CA SER A 9 -7.24 4.90 -1.90
C SER A 9 -7.40 5.67 -0.60
N LEU A 10 -6.54 5.40 0.38
CA LEU A 10 -6.53 6.09 1.67
C LEU A 10 -6.02 7.54 1.60
N THR A 11 -5.72 8.04 0.40
CA THR A 11 -5.24 9.40 0.17
C THR A 11 -6.31 10.35 -0.36
N THR A 12 -7.55 9.89 -0.58
CA THR A 12 -8.58 10.67 -1.27
C THR A 12 -9.45 11.52 -0.35
N ASP A 13 -9.66 11.11 0.89
CA ASP A 13 -10.46 11.87 1.85
C ASP A 13 -9.59 12.89 2.59
N SER A 14 -9.62 14.13 2.13
CA SER A 14 -8.84 15.21 2.72
C SER A 14 -9.28 15.56 4.15
N SER A 15 -10.55 15.37 4.49
CA SER A 15 -11.06 15.63 5.85
C SER A 15 -10.48 14.61 6.83
N ILE A 16 -10.46 13.34 6.47
CA ILE A 16 -9.84 12.27 7.28
C ILE A 16 -8.34 12.53 7.44
N LEU A 17 -7.63 12.81 6.33
CA LEU A 17 -6.18 13.04 6.35
C LEU A 17 -5.81 14.23 7.24
N THR A 18 -6.52 15.35 7.12
CA THR A 18 -6.23 16.56 7.90
C THR A 18 -6.58 16.38 9.36
N ALA A 19 -7.71 15.75 9.69
CA ALA A 19 -8.10 15.47 11.06
C ALA A 19 -7.09 14.55 11.76
N ILE A 20 -6.77 13.40 11.14
CA ILE A 20 -5.78 12.48 11.72
C ILE A 20 -4.41 13.14 11.81
N GLY A 21 -3.98 13.85 10.77
CA GLY A 21 -2.69 14.54 10.76
C GLY A 21 -2.56 15.58 11.85
N ASN A 22 -3.64 16.33 12.14
CA ASN A 22 -3.68 17.32 13.21
C ASN A 22 -3.71 16.70 14.61
N ASP A 23 -4.53 15.68 14.83
CA ASP A 23 -4.83 15.14 16.14
C ASP A 23 -3.85 14.05 16.60
N TYR A 24 -3.28 13.28 15.65
CA TYR A 24 -2.44 12.10 15.94
C TYR A 24 -1.07 12.12 15.26
N GLY A 25 -0.83 13.06 14.36
CA GLY A 25 0.38 13.14 13.56
C GLY A 25 0.24 12.46 12.19
N PHE A 26 1.04 12.93 11.22
CA PHE A 26 0.99 12.46 9.82
C PHE A 26 1.43 10.99 9.66
N ASP A 27 2.20 10.46 10.58
CA ASP A 27 2.59 9.06 10.62
C ASP A 27 1.41 8.11 10.86
N GLN A 28 0.30 8.59 11.44
CA GLN A 28 -0.90 7.80 11.75
C GLN A 28 -1.98 7.85 10.65
N VAL A 29 -1.80 8.65 9.60
CA VAL A 29 -2.88 8.92 8.62
C VAL A 29 -3.42 7.67 7.93
N PHE A 30 -2.62 6.65 7.70
CA PHE A 30 -3.05 5.39 7.09
C PHE A 30 -3.39 4.32 8.13
N ALA A 31 -2.61 4.20 9.19
CA ALA A 31 -2.84 3.21 10.23
C ALA A 31 -4.22 3.37 10.89
N ARG A 32 -4.64 4.61 11.17
CA ARG A 32 -5.97 4.87 11.75
C ARG A 32 -7.12 4.59 10.80
N GLN A 33 -6.95 4.86 9.49
CA GLN A 33 -7.94 4.51 8.49
C GLN A 33 -8.09 2.99 8.37
N LEU A 34 -6.98 2.24 8.33
CA LEU A 34 -7.00 0.78 8.34
C LEU A 34 -7.73 0.25 9.58
N ALA A 35 -7.40 0.75 10.77
CA ALA A 35 -8.05 0.33 12.01
C ALA A 35 -9.57 0.54 12.02
N GLY A 36 -10.06 1.55 11.30
CA GLY A 36 -11.50 1.88 11.25
C GLY A 36 -12.28 1.26 10.10
N LYS A 37 -11.61 0.87 9.02
CA LYS A 37 -12.26 0.44 7.78
C LYS A 37 -11.95 -0.99 7.39
N ALA A 38 -10.71 -1.44 7.59
CA ALA A 38 -10.24 -2.72 7.06
C ALA A 38 -10.70 -3.91 7.92
N THR A 39 -10.82 -5.03 7.27
CA THR A 39 -11.17 -6.33 7.86
C THR A 39 -10.15 -7.39 7.45
N GLY A 40 -10.16 -8.57 8.04
CA GLY A 40 -9.29 -9.68 7.66
C GLY A 40 -9.52 -10.24 6.24
N LYS A 41 -10.45 -9.65 5.46
CA LYS A 41 -10.68 -10.00 4.05
C LYS A 41 -10.01 -9.02 3.07
N ASP A 42 -9.40 -7.97 3.59
CA ASP A 42 -8.79 -6.91 2.81
C ASP A 42 -7.29 -7.17 2.64
N ILE A 43 -6.69 -6.49 1.67
CA ILE A 43 -5.24 -6.47 1.43
C ILE A 43 -4.80 -5.02 1.41
N PHE A 44 -3.73 -4.71 2.11
CA PHE A 44 -3.13 -3.38 2.08
C PHE A 44 -1.99 -3.34 1.05
N LEU A 45 -2.04 -2.34 0.15
CA LEU A 45 -0.93 -2.00 -0.75
C LEU A 45 -0.31 -0.66 -0.32
N GLY A 46 0.92 -0.71 0.16
CA GLY A 46 1.73 0.46 0.49
C GLY A 46 2.75 0.81 -0.60
N ILE A 47 3.00 2.10 -0.82
CA ILE A 47 4.01 2.57 -1.78
C ILE A 47 4.95 3.55 -1.08
N SER A 48 6.25 3.24 -1.07
CA SER A 48 7.29 4.08 -0.48
C SER A 48 8.62 3.88 -1.18
N THR A 49 9.10 4.87 -1.91
CA THR A 49 10.36 4.77 -2.68
C THR A 49 11.59 4.46 -1.81
N SER A 50 11.59 4.88 -0.56
CA SER A 50 12.67 4.60 0.40
C SER A 50 12.43 3.34 1.25
N GLY A 51 11.16 2.94 1.41
CA GLY A 51 10.77 1.94 2.40
C GLY A 51 10.87 2.40 3.86
N GLU A 52 11.07 3.72 4.09
CA GLU A 52 11.28 4.31 5.41
C GLU A 52 10.19 5.35 5.78
N SER A 53 9.15 5.52 4.98
CA SER A 53 8.08 6.48 5.26
C SER A 53 7.32 6.08 6.51
N ALA A 54 7.35 6.90 7.56
CA ALA A 54 6.79 6.57 8.87
C ALA A 54 5.31 6.18 8.80
N ASN A 55 4.50 6.87 8.00
CA ASN A 55 3.09 6.56 7.80
C ASN A 55 2.86 5.17 7.16
N ILE A 56 3.72 4.75 6.22
CA ILE A 56 3.66 3.40 5.62
C ILE A 56 4.09 2.35 6.64
N LEU A 57 5.15 2.62 7.41
CA LEU A 57 5.60 1.67 8.46
C LEU A 57 4.52 1.47 9.52
N GLN A 58 3.85 2.55 9.99
CA GLN A 58 2.74 2.46 10.93
C GLN A 58 1.53 1.70 10.34
N ALA A 59 1.26 1.88 9.04
CA ALA A 59 0.22 1.13 8.36
C ALA A 59 0.54 -0.38 8.29
N LEU A 60 1.78 -0.75 7.96
CA LEU A 60 2.22 -2.15 7.94
C LEU A 60 2.16 -2.80 9.33
N GLU A 61 2.58 -2.08 10.38
CA GLU A 61 2.44 -2.52 11.76
C GLU A 61 0.96 -2.71 12.15
N GLN A 62 0.06 -1.84 11.66
CA GLN A 62 -1.37 -1.98 11.88
C GLN A 62 -1.93 -3.19 11.14
N CYS A 63 -1.50 -3.47 9.92
CA CYS A 63 -1.87 -4.68 9.18
C CYS A 63 -1.52 -5.95 9.96
N ARG A 64 -0.30 -6.02 10.51
CA ARG A 64 0.12 -7.15 11.37
C ARG A 64 -0.77 -7.32 12.60
N ARG A 65 -1.14 -6.22 13.27
CA ARG A 65 -2.05 -6.29 14.43
C ARG A 65 -3.45 -6.78 14.10
N MET A 66 -3.90 -6.57 12.86
CA MET A 66 -5.24 -6.94 12.38
C MET A 66 -5.26 -8.22 11.54
N ASP A 67 -4.10 -8.85 11.35
CA ASP A 67 -3.92 -10.02 10.47
C ASP A 67 -4.40 -9.75 9.02
N ILE A 68 -4.07 -8.56 8.52
CA ILE A 68 -4.37 -8.12 7.15
C ILE A 68 -3.12 -8.33 6.30
N PRO A 69 -3.20 -9.11 5.21
CA PRO A 69 -2.09 -9.26 4.28
C PRO A 69 -1.64 -7.92 3.69
N SER A 70 -0.33 -7.76 3.54
CA SER A 70 0.26 -6.51 3.09
C SER A 70 1.27 -6.71 1.95
N ILE A 71 1.17 -5.84 0.95
CA ILE A 71 2.11 -5.72 -0.16
C ILE A 71 2.75 -4.34 -0.08
N VAL A 72 4.05 -4.24 -0.29
CA VAL A 72 4.70 -2.94 -0.39
C VAL A 72 5.55 -2.82 -1.64
N PHE A 73 5.37 -1.73 -2.38
CA PHE A 73 6.26 -1.33 -3.48
C PHE A 73 7.30 -0.36 -2.94
N THR A 74 8.57 -0.71 -3.11
CA THR A 74 9.70 0.07 -2.63
C THR A 74 10.74 0.28 -3.71
N GLY A 75 11.81 0.94 -3.37
CA GLY A 75 13.03 1.03 -4.17
C GLY A 75 14.26 0.82 -3.28
N ARG A 76 15.45 0.96 -3.88
CA ARG A 76 16.74 0.85 -3.19
C ARG A 76 16.91 -0.49 -2.47
N SER A 77 17.02 -0.49 -1.14
CA SER A 77 17.13 -1.70 -0.30
C SER A 77 15.78 -2.25 0.16
N GLY A 78 14.70 -1.51 -0.04
CA GLY A 78 13.39 -1.82 0.53
C GLY A 78 13.14 -1.22 1.91
N GLY A 79 14.18 -0.73 2.58
CA GLY A 79 14.10 -0.16 3.92
C GLY A 79 13.45 -1.07 4.95
N ARG A 80 12.98 -0.50 6.04
CA ARG A 80 12.24 -1.22 7.11
C ARG A 80 10.91 -1.80 6.63
N ALA A 81 10.31 -1.23 5.60
CA ALA A 81 9.07 -1.74 5.03
C ALA A 81 9.22 -3.18 4.53
N ARG A 82 10.41 -3.56 4.02
CA ARG A 82 10.72 -4.93 3.58
C ARG A 82 10.60 -5.97 4.70
N GLU A 83 10.91 -5.58 5.93
CA GLU A 83 10.85 -6.49 7.09
C GLU A 83 9.43 -6.57 7.69
N LEU A 84 8.61 -5.55 7.44
CA LEU A 84 7.27 -5.42 8.00
C LEU A 84 6.18 -6.00 7.09
N ALA A 85 6.31 -5.88 5.77
CA ALA A 85 5.32 -6.36 4.82
C ALA A 85 5.41 -7.89 4.62
N ASP A 86 4.28 -8.52 4.27
CA ASP A 86 4.25 -9.92 3.88
C ASP A 86 4.91 -10.10 2.50
N PHE A 87 4.68 -9.15 1.59
CA PHE A 87 5.30 -9.13 0.27
C PHE A 87 5.93 -7.77 0.00
N CYS A 88 7.21 -7.77 -0.37
CA CYS A 88 7.94 -6.56 -0.73
C CYS A 88 8.50 -6.68 -2.15
N ILE A 89 8.05 -5.79 -3.03
CA ILE A 89 8.56 -5.70 -4.40
C ILE A 89 9.44 -4.46 -4.51
N VAL A 90 10.71 -4.67 -4.83
CA VAL A 90 11.73 -3.60 -4.87
C VAL A 90 11.98 -3.20 -6.32
N ALA A 91 11.59 -2.00 -6.69
CA ALA A 91 11.90 -1.41 -7.99
C ALA A 91 13.41 -1.13 -8.10
N PRO A 92 14.08 -1.55 -9.17
CA PRO A 92 15.48 -1.21 -9.39
C PRO A 92 15.67 0.29 -9.68
N GLY A 93 16.83 0.81 -9.34
CA GLY A 93 17.23 2.20 -9.58
C GLY A 93 17.56 2.97 -8.31
N SER A 94 18.22 4.10 -8.48
CA SER A 94 18.63 5.01 -7.38
C SER A 94 17.84 6.32 -7.37
N ALA A 95 17.40 6.79 -8.54
CA ALA A 95 16.63 8.01 -8.67
C ALA A 95 15.15 7.75 -8.28
N THR A 96 14.59 8.65 -7.46
CA THR A 96 13.21 8.55 -7.01
C THR A 96 12.20 8.54 -8.16
N SER A 97 12.43 9.34 -9.21
CA SER A 97 11.57 9.37 -10.40
C SER A 97 11.51 8.00 -11.10
N THR A 98 12.67 7.38 -11.35
CA THR A 98 12.74 6.05 -11.98
C THR A 98 12.04 4.98 -11.15
N ILE A 99 12.22 5.01 -9.81
CA ILE A 99 11.52 4.10 -8.91
C ILE A 99 10.00 4.30 -9.01
N GLN A 100 9.52 5.56 -9.05
CA GLN A 100 8.10 5.88 -9.17
C GLN A 100 7.51 5.45 -10.53
N GLU A 101 8.24 5.63 -11.63
CA GLU A 101 7.84 5.13 -12.95
C GLU A 101 7.63 3.61 -12.92
N LEU A 102 8.57 2.88 -12.31
CA LEU A 102 8.45 1.43 -12.15
C LEU A 102 7.30 1.04 -11.22
N HIS A 103 7.01 1.81 -10.17
CA HIS A 103 5.84 1.56 -9.32
C HIS A 103 4.53 1.62 -10.13
N ILE A 104 4.41 2.52 -11.11
CA ILE A 104 3.23 2.55 -11.99
C ILE A 104 3.15 1.30 -12.85
N VAL A 105 4.26 0.86 -13.44
CA VAL A 105 4.30 -0.40 -14.21
C VAL A 105 3.91 -1.59 -13.33
N MET A 106 4.46 -1.67 -12.12
CA MET A 106 4.12 -2.74 -11.15
C MET A 106 2.64 -2.72 -10.77
N ALA A 107 2.06 -1.53 -10.58
CA ALA A 107 0.63 -1.37 -10.28
C ALA A 107 -0.25 -1.85 -11.43
N HIS A 108 0.08 -1.50 -12.68
CA HIS A 108 -0.64 -1.97 -13.86
C HIS A 108 -0.54 -3.50 -13.99
N THR A 109 0.66 -4.06 -13.85
CA THR A 109 0.88 -5.51 -13.90
C THR A 109 0.07 -6.23 -12.80
N LEU A 110 0.05 -5.68 -11.58
CA LEU A 110 -0.77 -6.24 -10.50
C LEU A 110 -2.26 -6.25 -10.86
N CYS A 111 -2.77 -5.15 -11.44
CA CYS A 111 -4.16 -5.09 -11.89
C CYS A 111 -4.46 -6.13 -12.98
N GLU A 112 -3.59 -6.27 -13.97
CA GLU A 112 -3.72 -7.28 -15.03
C GLU A 112 -3.71 -8.71 -14.46
N CYS A 113 -2.80 -9.01 -13.52
CA CYS A 113 -2.76 -10.31 -12.85
C CYS A 113 -4.05 -10.61 -12.07
N VAL A 114 -4.59 -9.61 -11.37
CA VAL A 114 -5.86 -9.74 -10.63
C VAL A 114 -7.03 -9.98 -11.60
N GLU A 115 -7.08 -9.24 -12.71
CA GLU A 115 -8.13 -9.44 -13.73
C GLU A 115 -8.06 -10.83 -14.34
N ALA A 116 -6.88 -11.25 -14.75
CA ALA A 116 -6.68 -12.60 -15.31
C ALA A 116 -7.10 -13.70 -14.31
N ALA A 117 -6.68 -13.55 -13.03
CA ALA A 117 -6.99 -14.55 -12.00
C ALA A 117 -8.48 -14.65 -11.65
N LEU A 118 -9.24 -13.56 -11.77
CA LEU A 118 -10.64 -13.52 -11.33
C LEU A 118 -11.65 -13.62 -12.47
N PHE A 119 -11.30 -13.27 -13.71
CA PHE A 119 -12.26 -13.09 -14.79
C PHE A 119 -11.90 -13.85 -16.09
N GLU A 120 -10.66 -14.33 -16.26
CA GLU A 120 -10.32 -15.16 -17.39
C GLU A 120 -10.61 -16.64 -17.07
N PRO A 121 -11.25 -17.38 -17.99
CA PRO A 121 -11.44 -18.83 -17.81
C PRO A 121 -10.08 -19.53 -17.83
N ALA A 122 -9.90 -20.47 -16.93
CA ALA A 122 -8.71 -21.33 -16.86
C ALA A 122 -8.55 -22.19 -18.13
#